data_3e0dd6d37e695e47dd03845d8c0b59da
#
_entry.id   3e0dd6d37e695e47dd03845d8c0b59da
#
_cell.length_a   1.000
_cell.length_b   1.000
_cell.length_c   1.000
_cell.angle_alpha   90.00
_cell.angle_beta   90.00
_cell.angle_gamma   90.00
#
_symmetry.space_group_name_H-M   'P 1'
#
loop_
_entity.id
_entity.type
_entity.pdbx_description
1 polymer ?
#
loop_
_entity_poly.entity_id
_entity_poly.type
_entity_poly.pdbx_seq_one_letter_code
_entity_poly.pdbx_strand_id
1 'polypeptide(L)'
;PDESFIYAESVDIRVFVQRFMYKRYDSENGTYVKTLMADDLNGDLKDNTGRLNCGKPAGYIQDFQALPDDMKALIKQIKRVRVLLGEVQLLNAVDAEGNEVDVDVHPFIWEVENKDAFKTMGQPFTMMAKQKRLPVQHWITCGSEERKLPTGASFFLPTATVDFTNSIDLTDGDQQKFADYIEWINNYNEYIVNAWNEKRAEKMSAEDAELVEDFIDIEVGGDD
;
A
#
# COMPACT_ATOMS: atom_id res chain seq x y z
N PRO A 1 -26.30 -4.98 -15.17
CA PRO A 1 -26.47 -3.73 -14.46
C PRO A 1 -25.60 -2.70 -15.13
N ASP A 2 -26.19 -1.61 -15.63
CA ASP A 2 -25.43 -0.50 -16.16
C ASP A 2 -24.61 0.07 -15.01
N GLU A 3 -23.27 -0.03 -15.10
CA GLU A 3 -22.38 0.64 -14.19
C GLU A 3 -22.45 2.15 -14.50
N SER A 4 -23.36 2.84 -13.83
CA SER A 4 -23.42 4.30 -13.92
C SER A 4 -22.22 4.86 -13.17
N PHE A 5 -21.30 5.51 -13.88
CA PHE A 5 -20.19 6.23 -13.27
C PHE A 5 -20.72 7.51 -12.61
N ILE A 6 -20.19 7.79 -11.42
CA ILE A 6 -20.45 9.02 -10.68
C ILE A 6 -19.14 9.79 -10.63
N TYR A 7 -19.21 11.09 -10.86
CA TYR A 7 -18.06 12.00 -10.89
C TYR A 7 -18.20 13.06 -9.81
N ALA A 8 -17.08 13.44 -9.21
CA ALA A 8 -17.01 14.55 -8.27
C ALA A 8 -15.70 15.32 -8.47
N GLU A 9 -15.73 16.65 -8.32
CA GLU A 9 -14.52 17.48 -8.40
C GLU A 9 -13.58 17.26 -7.21
N SER A 10 -14.17 16.94 -6.06
CA SER A 10 -13.43 16.66 -4.82
C SER A 10 -14.22 15.67 -3.96
N VAL A 11 -13.51 15.10 -3.01
CA VAL A 11 -14.08 14.17 -2.03
C VAL A 11 -13.62 14.55 -0.63
N ASP A 12 -14.46 14.34 0.36
CA ASP A 12 -14.07 14.35 1.75
C ASP A 12 -13.80 12.90 2.20
N ILE A 13 -12.63 12.65 2.76
CA ILE A 13 -12.29 11.35 3.35
C ILE A 13 -12.12 11.50 4.86
N ARG A 14 -12.66 10.54 5.60
CA ARG A 14 -12.49 10.39 7.05
C ARG A 14 -11.71 9.11 7.30
N VAL A 15 -10.44 9.26 7.71
CA VAL A 15 -9.53 8.12 7.82
C VAL A 15 -9.56 7.53 9.22
N PHE A 16 -9.96 6.26 9.31
CA PHE A 16 -9.97 5.48 10.55
C PHE A 16 -8.63 4.82 10.81
N VAL A 17 -8.04 4.22 9.75
CA VAL A 17 -6.77 3.50 9.87
C VAL A 17 -5.84 3.88 8.74
N GLN A 18 -4.57 4.07 9.08
CA GLN A 18 -3.47 4.24 8.14
C GLN A 18 -2.47 3.12 8.35
N ARG A 19 -2.01 2.50 7.26
CA ARG A 19 -0.96 1.49 7.23
C ARG A 19 0.02 1.76 6.09
N PHE A 20 1.12 1.02 6.08
CA PHE A 20 2.15 1.12 5.06
C PHE A 20 2.56 -0.27 4.60
N MET A 21 2.93 -0.38 3.31
CA MET A 21 3.49 -1.61 2.75
C MET A 21 4.46 -1.28 1.62
N TYR A 22 5.26 -2.28 1.24
CA TYR A 22 5.98 -2.27 -0.03
C TYR A 22 5.17 -3.04 -1.08
N LYS A 23 5.24 -2.58 -2.34
CA LYS A 23 4.56 -3.19 -3.49
C LYS A 23 5.43 -3.07 -4.72
N ARG A 24 5.48 -4.12 -5.52
CA ARG A 24 6.19 -4.17 -6.79
C ARG A 24 5.39 -5.03 -7.77
N TYR A 25 5.36 -4.62 -9.04
CA TYR A 25 4.85 -5.50 -10.10
C TYR A 25 5.97 -6.43 -10.56
N ASP A 26 5.69 -7.73 -10.60
CA ASP A 26 6.57 -8.75 -11.12
C ASP A 26 6.16 -9.07 -12.56
N SER A 27 6.89 -8.52 -13.53
CA SER A 27 6.57 -8.68 -14.95
C SER A 27 6.81 -10.09 -15.47
N GLU A 28 7.67 -10.88 -14.81
CA GLU A 28 7.96 -12.25 -15.21
C GLU A 28 6.77 -13.18 -14.88
N ASN A 29 6.18 -12.98 -13.71
CA ASN A 29 5.05 -13.78 -13.23
C ASN A 29 3.68 -13.10 -13.46
N GLY A 30 3.64 -11.87 -13.97
CA GLY A 30 2.42 -11.12 -14.23
C GLY A 30 1.60 -10.78 -12.98
N THR A 31 2.24 -10.67 -11.80
CA THR A 31 1.57 -10.51 -10.51
C THR A 31 2.20 -9.43 -9.65
N TYR A 32 1.49 -9.03 -8.60
CA TYR A 32 2.04 -8.08 -7.63
C TYR A 32 2.70 -8.80 -6.45
N VAL A 33 3.95 -8.43 -6.16
CA VAL A 33 4.61 -8.73 -4.90
C VAL A 33 4.24 -7.64 -3.91
N LYS A 34 3.64 -8.04 -2.78
CA LYS A 34 3.17 -7.15 -1.73
C LYS A 34 3.63 -7.65 -0.37
N THR A 35 4.01 -6.73 0.51
CA THR A 35 4.30 -7.07 1.92
C THR A 35 3.03 -7.02 2.77
N LEU A 36 3.13 -7.51 3.99
CA LEU A 36 2.12 -7.22 5.00
C LEU A 36 2.01 -5.70 5.23
N MET A 37 0.85 -5.28 5.75
CA MET A 37 0.57 -3.90 6.16
C MET A 37 1.06 -3.66 7.58
N ALA A 38 1.90 -2.65 7.77
CA ALA A 38 2.51 -2.29 9.04
C ALA A 38 2.23 -0.82 9.42
N ASP A 39 2.52 -0.47 10.66
CA ASP A 39 2.40 0.90 11.16
C ASP A 39 3.45 1.83 10.54
N ASP A 40 4.60 1.27 10.12
CA ASP A 40 5.67 1.98 9.42
C ASP A 40 6.45 1.04 8.47
N LEU A 41 7.46 1.59 7.78
CA LEU A 41 8.33 0.86 6.85
C LEU A 41 9.78 0.73 7.38
N ASN A 42 10.00 0.83 8.69
CA ASN A 42 11.34 0.78 9.30
C ASN A 42 11.83 -0.66 9.51
N GLY A 43 10.91 -1.62 9.66
CA GLY A 43 11.21 -3.03 9.85
C GLY A 43 11.28 -3.83 8.56
N ASP A 44 11.63 -5.10 8.71
CA ASP A 44 11.60 -6.07 7.63
C ASP A 44 10.22 -6.70 7.52
N LEU A 45 9.54 -6.41 6.43
CA LEU A 45 8.16 -6.83 6.17
C LEU A 45 8.15 -8.07 5.28
N LYS A 46 7.53 -9.16 5.76
CA LYS A 46 7.29 -10.38 4.96
C LYS A 46 6.45 -10.06 3.73
N ASP A 47 6.78 -10.66 2.58
CA ASP A 47 6.02 -10.54 1.34
C ASP A 47 5.43 -11.89 0.89
N ASN A 48 4.53 -11.86 -0.08
CA ASN A 48 3.83 -13.03 -0.60
C ASN A 48 4.70 -13.95 -1.49
N THR A 49 6.01 -13.70 -1.59
CA THR A 49 6.96 -14.52 -2.38
C THR A 49 8.04 -15.18 -1.51
N GLY A 50 7.89 -15.18 -0.18
CA GLY A 50 8.85 -15.74 0.75
C GLY A 50 10.08 -14.87 1.01
N ARG A 51 10.09 -13.62 0.54
CA ARG A 51 11.16 -12.64 0.75
C ARG A 51 10.72 -11.57 1.73
N LEU A 52 11.64 -10.67 2.07
CA LEU A 52 11.37 -9.48 2.86
C LEU A 52 11.40 -8.23 1.96
N ASN A 53 10.54 -7.25 2.24
CA ASN A 53 10.53 -5.94 1.60
C ASN A 53 10.45 -5.98 0.06
N CYS A 54 9.75 -6.96 -0.52
CA CYS A 54 9.68 -7.24 -1.97
C CYS A 54 11.05 -7.52 -2.61
N GLY A 55 12.03 -8.00 -1.82
CA GLY A 55 13.40 -8.29 -2.25
C GLY A 55 14.41 -7.15 -2.02
N LYS A 56 14.00 -6.02 -1.46
CA LYS A 56 14.92 -4.97 -1.03
C LYS A 56 15.75 -5.47 0.17
N PRO A 57 17.06 -5.17 0.22
CA PRO A 57 17.87 -5.45 1.41
C PRO A 57 17.27 -4.84 2.69
N ALA A 58 17.49 -5.54 3.80
CA ALA A 58 17.07 -5.08 5.11
C ALA A 58 17.76 -3.76 5.51
N GLY A 59 17.07 -2.95 6.28
CA GLY A 59 17.60 -1.73 6.87
C GLY A 59 17.85 -0.59 5.89
N TYR A 60 18.72 0.33 6.33
CA TYR A 60 19.11 1.51 5.55
C TYR A 60 20.25 1.18 4.59
N ILE A 61 20.08 1.48 3.32
CA ILE A 61 21.10 1.31 2.29
C ILE A 61 22.04 2.53 2.34
N GLN A 62 23.24 2.34 2.87
CA GLN A 62 24.23 3.43 3.03
C GLN A 62 24.75 3.92 1.67
N ASP A 63 25.09 3.00 0.79
CA ASP A 63 25.57 3.31 -0.56
C ASP A 63 24.76 2.55 -1.61
N PHE A 64 23.79 3.25 -2.19
CA PHE A 64 22.97 2.69 -3.27
C PHE A 64 23.79 2.42 -4.53
N GLN A 65 24.87 3.19 -4.78
CA GLN A 65 25.68 3.05 -5.99
C GLN A 65 26.57 1.80 -5.95
N ALA A 66 26.94 1.35 -4.76
CA ALA A 66 27.73 0.13 -4.58
C ALA A 66 26.93 -1.17 -4.80
N LEU A 67 25.60 -1.10 -4.87
CA LEU A 67 24.78 -2.28 -5.13
C LEU A 67 24.96 -2.80 -6.56
N PRO A 68 24.77 -4.12 -6.77
CA PRO A 68 24.69 -4.72 -8.12
C PRO A 68 23.57 -4.06 -8.95
N ASP A 69 23.72 -4.03 -10.27
CA ASP A 69 22.79 -3.31 -11.15
C ASP A 69 21.40 -3.93 -11.17
N ASP A 70 21.28 -5.26 -11.07
CA ASP A 70 20.01 -5.99 -10.92
C ASP A 70 19.28 -5.59 -9.63
N MET A 71 20.02 -5.47 -8.51
CA MET A 71 19.48 -5.00 -7.23
C MET A 71 19.00 -3.54 -7.31
N LYS A 72 19.79 -2.67 -7.96
CA LYS A 72 19.36 -1.28 -8.22
C LYS A 72 18.07 -1.20 -9.04
N ALA A 73 17.97 -2.04 -10.08
CA ALA A 73 16.79 -2.12 -10.93
C ALA A 73 15.57 -2.62 -10.13
N LEU A 74 15.73 -3.66 -9.32
CA LEU A 74 14.69 -4.18 -8.45
C LEU A 74 14.18 -3.10 -7.46
N ILE A 75 15.09 -2.44 -6.75
CA ILE A 75 14.72 -1.42 -5.75
C ILE A 75 13.95 -0.26 -6.38
N LYS A 76 14.29 0.14 -7.61
CA LYS A 76 13.58 1.20 -8.34
C LYS A 76 12.13 0.83 -8.68
N GLN A 77 11.80 -0.45 -8.77
CA GLN A 77 10.45 -0.95 -9.02
C GLN A 77 9.61 -1.01 -7.75
N ILE A 78 10.25 -1.06 -6.57
CA ILE A 78 9.55 -1.18 -5.29
C ILE A 78 8.95 0.17 -4.89
N LYS A 79 7.64 0.20 -4.77
CA LYS A 79 6.88 1.36 -4.32
C LYS A 79 6.66 1.30 -2.81
N ARG A 80 6.74 2.45 -2.16
CA ARG A 80 6.24 2.67 -0.81
C ARG A 80 4.78 3.04 -0.94
N VAL A 81 3.91 2.27 -0.34
CA VAL A 81 2.47 2.46 -0.41
C VAL A 81 1.96 2.90 0.96
N ARG A 82 1.17 3.97 0.96
CA ARG A 82 0.35 4.39 2.09
C ARG A 82 -1.05 3.84 1.85
N VAL A 83 -1.56 3.06 2.78
CA VAL A 83 -2.90 2.49 2.73
C VAL A 83 -3.78 3.27 3.69
N LEU A 84 -4.82 3.88 3.18
CA LEU A 84 -5.82 4.62 3.93
C LEU A 84 -7.13 3.84 3.90
N LEU A 85 -7.70 3.60 5.08
CA LEU A 85 -8.99 2.94 5.24
C LEU A 85 -9.91 3.88 6.00
N GLY A 86 -11.12 4.05 5.51
CA GLY A 86 -12.05 4.99 6.11
C GLY A 86 -13.35 5.14 5.34
N GLU A 87 -13.96 6.29 5.46
CA GLU A 87 -15.19 6.67 4.79
C GLU A 87 -14.95 7.83 3.82
N VAL A 88 -15.63 7.79 2.69
CA VAL A 88 -15.57 8.83 1.66
C VAL A 88 -16.96 9.38 1.39
N GLN A 89 -17.04 10.69 1.27
CA GLN A 89 -18.20 11.45 0.80
C GLN A 89 -17.81 12.17 -0.49
N LEU A 90 -18.61 12.01 -1.54
CA LEU A 90 -18.44 12.73 -2.79
C LEU A 90 -19.06 14.13 -2.66
N LEU A 91 -18.32 15.16 -3.08
CA LEU A 91 -18.81 16.54 -3.04
C LEU A 91 -19.29 16.97 -4.43
N ASN A 92 -20.51 17.46 -4.51
CA ASN A 92 -21.15 17.89 -5.77
C ASN A 92 -21.09 16.77 -6.84
N ALA A 93 -21.53 15.57 -6.44
CA ALA A 93 -21.51 14.41 -7.31
C ALA A 93 -22.48 14.55 -8.47
N VAL A 94 -22.05 14.13 -9.67
CA VAL A 94 -22.88 14.13 -10.88
C VAL A 94 -22.78 12.77 -11.59
N ASP A 95 -23.84 12.40 -12.30
CA ASP A 95 -23.83 11.25 -13.20
C ASP A 95 -23.10 11.56 -14.53
N ALA A 96 -23.07 10.60 -15.46
CA ALA A 96 -22.43 10.75 -16.76
C ALA A 96 -23.09 11.82 -17.65
N GLU A 97 -24.37 12.15 -17.41
CA GLU A 97 -25.14 13.17 -18.09
C GLU A 97 -24.98 14.56 -17.45
N GLY A 98 -24.30 14.65 -16.29
CA GLY A 98 -24.08 15.89 -15.56
C GLY A 98 -25.21 16.28 -14.60
N ASN A 99 -26.15 15.38 -14.31
CA ASN A 99 -27.19 15.62 -13.32
C ASN A 99 -26.63 15.40 -11.90
N GLU A 100 -27.04 16.21 -10.95
CA GLU A 100 -26.69 16.06 -9.54
C GLU A 100 -27.20 14.72 -9.00
N VAL A 101 -26.34 14.02 -8.26
CA VAL A 101 -26.64 12.74 -7.63
C VAL A 101 -26.32 12.83 -6.14
N ASP A 102 -27.28 12.44 -5.30
CA ASP A 102 -27.03 12.28 -3.88
C ASP A 102 -26.41 10.91 -3.62
N VAL A 103 -25.23 10.88 -2.99
CA VAL A 103 -24.46 9.68 -2.73
C VAL A 103 -24.16 9.59 -1.25
N ASP A 104 -24.58 8.50 -0.65
CA ASP A 104 -24.29 8.20 0.76
C ASP A 104 -22.78 8.11 1.01
N VAL A 105 -22.40 8.26 2.27
CA VAL A 105 -21.02 8.01 2.72
C VAL A 105 -20.69 6.52 2.58
N HIS A 106 -19.59 6.21 1.90
CA HIS A 106 -19.17 4.84 1.64
C HIS A 106 -17.84 4.50 2.31
N PRO A 107 -17.59 3.23 2.70
CA PRO A 107 -16.28 2.78 3.09
C PRO A 107 -15.33 2.80 1.90
N PHE A 108 -14.05 3.12 2.13
CA PHE A 108 -13.01 3.06 1.11
C PHE A 108 -11.71 2.45 1.63
N ILE A 109 -10.93 1.91 0.68
CA ILE A 109 -9.53 1.55 0.84
C ILE A 109 -8.76 2.19 -0.30
N TRP A 110 -7.74 2.98 0.01
CA TRP A 110 -6.92 3.66 -0.98
C TRP A 110 -5.44 3.32 -0.81
N GLU A 111 -4.86 2.65 -1.81
CA GLU A 111 -3.42 2.40 -1.92
C GLU A 111 -2.75 3.59 -2.65
N VAL A 112 -2.14 4.49 -1.91
CA VAL A 112 -1.43 5.66 -2.45
C VAL A 112 -0.01 5.25 -2.84
N GLU A 113 0.23 4.97 -4.12
CA GLU A 113 1.48 4.38 -4.64
C GLU A 113 2.45 5.41 -5.25
N ASN A 114 1.94 6.52 -5.81
CA ASN A 114 2.78 7.55 -6.41
C ASN A 114 3.62 8.23 -5.33
N LYS A 115 4.92 8.48 -5.58
CA LYS A 115 5.85 9.05 -4.62
C LYS A 115 5.43 10.43 -4.12
N ASP A 116 4.95 11.28 -5.02
CA ASP A 116 4.52 12.64 -4.65
C ASP A 116 3.16 12.61 -3.95
N ALA A 117 2.23 11.78 -4.43
CA ALA A 117 0.94 11.54 -3.76
C ALA A 117 1.15 10.97 -2.35
N PHE A 118 2.07 10.01 -2.17
CA PHE A 118 2.43 9.46 -0.85
C PHE A 118 2.84 10.56 0.13
N LYS A 119 3.64 11.53 -0.35
CA LYS A 119 4.08 12.67 0.45
C LYS A 119 2.92 13.63 0.74
N THR A 120 2.17 14.01 -0.29
CA THR A 120 1.04 14.95 -0.16
C THR A 120 -0.02 14.40 0.79
N MET A 121 -0.43 13.14 0.61
CA MET A 121 -1.40 12.49 1.49
C MET A 121 -0.86 12.20 2.90
N GLY A 122 0.42 12.38 3.14
CA GLY A 122 1.03 12.30 4.47
C GLY A 122 0.98 13.60 5.27
N GLN A 123 0.82 14.75 4.61
CA GLN A 123 0.84 16.07 5.25
C GLN A 123 -0.31 16.27 6.26
N PRO A 124 -1.58 15.93 5.94
CA PRO A 124 -2.68 16.02 6.90
C PRO A 124 -2.38 15.30 8.22
N PHE A 125 -1.89 14.07 8.16
CA PHE A 125 -1.58 13.27 9.35
C PHE A 125 -0.45 13.88 10.18
N THR A 126 0.56 14.46 9.52
CA THR A 126 1.65 15.17 10.21
C THR A 126 1.13 16.42 10.91
N MET A 127 0.21 17.15 10.28
CA MET A 127 -0.40 18.36 10.87
C MET A 127 -1.30 17.99 12.06
N MET A 128 -2.15 16.95 11.90
CA MET A 128 -3.00 16.47 12.98
C MET A 128 -2.19 15.99 14.19
N ALA A 129 -1.11 15.23 13.95
CA ALA A 129 -0.22 14.77 15.03
C ALA A 129 0.43 15.94 15.79
N LYS A 130 0.90 16.99 15.08
CA LYS A 130 1.46 18.20 15.71
C LYS A 130 0.43 18.93 16.60
N GLN A 131 -0.84 18.89 16.21
CA GLN A 131 -1.94 19.52 16.95
C GLN A 131 -2.59 18.56 17.96
N LYS A 132 -2.08 17.33 18.10
CA LYS A 132 -2.65 16.26 18.97
C LYS A 132 -4.12 15.97 18.64
N ARG A 133 -4.44 15.95 17.32
CA ARG A 133 -5.76 15.62 16.80
C ARG A 133 -5.79 14.20 16.28
N LEU A 134 -6.92 13.52 16.44
CA LEU A 134 -7.14 12.18 15.88
C LEU A 134 -7.65 12.29 14.44
N PRO A 135 -7.05 11.58 13.46
CA PRO A 135 -7.48 11.64 12.06
C PRO A 135 -8.97 11.35 11.86
N VAL A 136 -9.51 10.38 12.60
CA VAL A 136 -10.93 9.98 12.54
C VAL A 136 -11.89 11.07 12.98
N GLN A 137 -11.44 12.13 13.63
CA GLN A 137 -12.27 13.28 14.06
C GLN A 137 -12.29 14.43 13.02
N HIS A 138 -11.69 14.24 11.85
CA HIS A 138 -11.61 15.30 10.84
C HIS A 138 -11.83 14.76 9.44
N TRP A 139 -12.57 15.51 8.64
CA TRP A 139 -12.60 15.32 7.21
C TRP A 139 -11.33 15.89 6.56
N ILE A 140 -10.81 15.18 5.58
CA ILE A 140 -9.72 15.61 4.72
C ILE A 140 -10.32 15.80 3.35
N THR A 141 -10.42 17.05 2.89
CA THR A 141 -10.87 17.35 1.53
C THR A 141 -9.77 17.06 0.54
N CYS A 142 -10.03 16.13 -0.36
CA CYS A 142 -9.13 15.71 -1.41
C CYS A 142 -9.67 16.17 -2.76
N GLY A 143 -8.82 16.83 -3.52
CA GLY A 143 -9.02 17.17 -4.92
C GLY A 143 -7.86 16.70 -5.75
N SER A 144 -7.68 17.25 -6.94
CA SER A 144 -6.54 16.99 -7.79
C SER A 144 -5.98 18.28 -8.39
N GLU A 145 -4.67 18.31 -8.61
CA GLU A 145 -4.00 19.38 -9.36
C GLU A 145 -3.23 18.78 -10.54
N GLU A 146 -3.31 19.46 -11.68
CA GLU A 146 -2.51 19.10 -12.85
C GLU A 146 -1.05 19.52 -12.65
N ARG A 147 -0.13 18.61 -12.95
CA ARG A 147 1.31 18.83 -12.98
C ARG A 147 1.87 18.47 -14.35
N LYS A 148 2.92 19.17 -14.79
CA LYS A 148 3.60 18.90 -16.05
C LYS A 148 4.98 18.29 -15.81
N LEU A 149 5.29 17.24 -16.55
CA LEU A 149 6.64 16.70 -16.64
C LEU A 149 7.52 17.58 -17.50
N PRO A 150 8.86 17.54 -17.36
CA PRO A 150 9.78 18.21 -18.27
C PRO A 150 9.60 17.83 -19.75
N THR A 151 9.03 16.67 -20.01
CA THR A 151 8.67 16.15 -21.36
C THR A 151 7.41 16.82 -21.94
N GLY A 152 6.70 17.66 -21.18
CA GLY A 152 5.43 18.28 -21.55
C GLY A 152 4.18 17.44 -21.28
N ALA A 153 4.32 16.18 -20.87
CA ALA A 153 3.18 15.34 -20.49
C ALA A 153 2.58 15.80 -19.14
N SER A 154 1.26 15.84 -19.07
CA SER A 154 0.53 16.18 -17.84
C SER A 154 0.21 14.94 -17.01
N PHE A 155 0.17 15.11 -15.70
CA PHE A 155 -0.34 14.12 -14.75
C PHE A 155 -1.03 14.83 -13.59
N PHE A 156 -1.91 14.12 -12.89
CA PHE A 156 -2.66 14.66 -11.76
C PHE A 156 -2.11 14.13 -10.44
N LEU A 157 -1.97 15.03 -9.47
CA LEU A 157 -1.65 14.69 -8.10
C LEU A 157 -2.84 14.99 -7.19
N PRO A 158 -3.12 14.15 -6.18
CA PRO A 158 -4.11 14.48 -5.18
C PRO A 158 -3.63 15.69 -4.37
N THR A 159 -4.57 16.58 -4.05
CA THR A 159 -4.43 17.59 -3.01
C THR A 159 -5.14 17.13 -1.75
N ALA A 160 -4.70 17.61 -0.58
CA ALA A 160 -5.31 17.23 0.69
C ALA A 160 -5.28 18.40 1.66
N THR A 161 -6.44 18.81 2.15
CA THR A 161 -6.60 19.86 3.15
C THR A 161 -7.45 19.37 4.32
N VAL A 162 -7.16 19.85 5.53
CA VAL A 162 -7.90 19.48 6.75
C VAL A 162 -8.53 20.74 7.34
N ASP A 163 -9.82 20.65 7.64
CA ASP A 163 -10.47 21.65 8.47
C ASP A 163 -10.32 21.29 9.95
N PHE A 164 -9.59 22.11 10.67
CA PHE A 164 -9.37 21.96 12.11
C PHE A 164 -10.39 22.72 12.96
N THR A 165 -11.28 23.49 12.34
CA THR A 165 -12.31 24.27 13.07
C THR A 165 -13.45 23.37 13.53
N ASN A 166 -13.74 22.34 12.75
CA ASN A 166 -14.81 21.38 13.01
C ASN A 166 -14.21 20.02 13.40
N SER A 167 -14.68 19.47 14.51
CA SER A 167 -14.33 18.13 14.99
C SER A 167 -15.57 17.25 14.98
N ILE A 168 -15.40 16.02 14.51
CA ILE A 168 -16.48 15.02 14.49
C ILE A 168 -16.46 14.30 15.84
N ASP A 169 -17.61 14.24 16.49
CA ASP A 169 -17.79 13.44 17.69
C ASP A 169 -17.76 11.95 17.34
N LEU A 170 -17.02 11.17 18.14
CA LEU A 170 -16.95 9.73 17.95
C LEU A 170 -18.21 9.05 18.50
N THR A 171 -18.70 8.08 17.75
CA THR A 171 -19.89 7.29 18.07
C THR A 171 -19.53 5.82 18.31
N ASP A 172 -20.45 5.04 18.92
CA ASP A 172 -20.30 3.59 19.02
C ASP A 172 -20.19 2.92 17.65
N GLY A 173 -20.88 3.46 16.63
CA GLY A 173 -20.77 3.01 15.25
C GLY A 173 -19.37 3.20 14.66
N ASP A 174 -18.66 4.26 15.04
CA ASP A 174 -17.28 4.48 14.61
C ASP A 174 -16.32 3.46 15.24
N GLN A 175 -16.58 3.05 16.46
CA GLN A 175 -15.79 2.01 17.12
C GLN A 175 -15.94 0.67 16.37
N GLN A 176 -17.15 0.32 15.94
CA GLN A 176 -17.38 -0.90 15.16
C GLN A 176 -16.67 -0.82 13.80
N LYS A 177 -16.79 0.29 13.07
CA LYS A 177 -16.09 0.49 11.78
C LYS A 177 -14.57 0.37 11.94
N PHE A 178 -14.02 0.93 13.01
CA PHE A 178 -12.59 0.78 13.30
C PHE A 178 -12.21 -0.70 13.50
N ALA A 179 -13.01 -1.45 14.25
CA ALA A 179 -12.78 -2.88 14.46
C ALA A 179 -12.83 -3.66 13.13
N ASP A 180 -13.80 -3.37 12.27
CA ASP A 180 -13.95 -4.01 10.95
C ASP A 180 -12.73 -3.73 10.05
N TYR A 181 -12.19 -2.52 10.04
CA TYR A 181 -10.96 -2.21 9.29
C TYR A 181 -9.74 -2.94 9.84
N ILE A 182 -9.60 -3.04 11.16
CA ILE A 182 -8.51 -3.80 11.79
C ILE A 182 -8.64 -5.29 11.46
N GLU A 183 -9.82 -5.86 11.51
CA GLU A 183 -10.08 -7.25 11.12
C GLU A 183 -9.68 -7.49 9.66
N TRP A 184 -10.08 -6.60 8.76
CA TRP A 184 -9.70 -6.69 7.34
C TRP A 184 -8.17 -6.67 7.15
N ILE A 185 -7.44 -5.78 7.87
CA ILE A 185 -5.98 -5.73 7.82
C ILE A 185 -5.36 -7.01 8.37
N ASN A 186 -5.89 -7.55 9.46
CA ASN A 186 -5.39 -8.79 10.06
C ASN A 186 -5.56 -9.97 9.10
N ASN A 187 -6.72 -10.10 8.45
CA ASN A 187 -6.98 -11.13 7.45
C ASN A 187 -6.03 -11.01 6.25
N TYR A 188 -5.80 -9.79 5.76
CA TYR A 188 -4.81 -9.53 4.72
C TYR A 188 -3.39 -9.93 5.17
N ASN A 189 -2.98 -9.54 6.36
CA ASN A 189 -1.66 -9.85 6.89
C ASN A 189 -1.48 -11.35 7.12
N GLU A 190 -2.50 -12.05 7.59
CA GLU A 190 -2.49 -13.51 7.72
C GLU A 190 -2.29 -14.19 6.36
N TYR A 191 -3.02 -13.75 5.32
CA TYR A 191 -2.82 -14.24 3.96
C TYR A 191 -1.35 -14.07 3.50
N ILE A 192 -0.74 -12.90 3.71
CA ILE A 192 0.66 -12.66 3.35
C ILE A 192 1.62 -13.55 4.12
N VAL A 193 1.39 -13.73 5.44
CA VAL A 193 2.24 -14.58 6.28
C VAL A 193 2.14 -16.05 5.86
N ASN A 194 0.95 -16.54 5.52
CA ASN A 194 0.73 -17.90 5.04
C ASN A 194 1.45 -18.12 3.71
N ALA A 195 1.25 -17.22 2.73
CA ALA A 195 1.96 -17.27 1.45
C ALA A 195 3.49 -17.22 1.62
N TRP A 196 3.99 -16.37 2.55
CA TRP A 196 5.43 -16.30 2.87
C TRP A 196 5.96 -17.62 3.41
N ASN A 197 5.23 -18.26 4.35
CA ASN A 197 5.60 -19.54 4.94
C ASN A 197 5.64 -20.66 3.89
N GLU A 198 4.61 -20.74 3.03
CA GLU A 198 4.53 -21.73 1.94
C GLU A 198 5.72 -21.60 0.99
N LYS A 199 6.00 -20.39 0.52
CA LYS A 199 7.13 -20.14 -0.40
C LYS A 199 8.50 -20.42 0.23
N ARG A 200 8.64 -20.19 1.52
CA ARG A 200 9.85 -20.56 2.26
C ARG A 200 10.02 -22.08 2.40
N ALA A 201 8.91 -22.78 2.68
CA ALA A 201 8.93 -24.23 2.79
C ALA A 201 9.24 -24.89 1.44
N GLU A 202 8.66 -24.41 0.33
CA GLU A 202 8.98 -24.86 -1.03
C GLU A 202 10.47 -24.70 -1.35
N LYS A 203 11.05 -23.54 -1.01
CA LYS A 203 12.48 -23.26 -1.26
C LYS A 203 13.40 -24.15 -0.44
N MET A 204 13.11 -24.32 0.85
CA MET A 204 13.89 -25.23 1.72
C MET A 204 13.84 -26.67 1.21
N SER A 205 12.65 -27.16 0.81
CA SER A 205 12.49 -28.50 0.24
C SER A 205 13.26 -28.67 -1.08
N ALA A 206 13.37 -27.64 -1.91
CA ALA A 206 14.16 -27.67 -3.14
C ALA A 206 15.66 -27.67 -2.85
N GLU A 207 16.13 -26.85 -1.90
CA GLU A 207 17.53 -26.82 -1.45
C GLU A 207 17.96 -28.18 -0.82
N ASP A 208 17.09 -28.79 -0.02
CA ASP A 208 17.32 -30.13 0.55
C ASP A 208 17.40 -31.21 -0.53
N ALA A 209 16.54 -31.15 -1.56
CA ALA A 209 16.56 -32.08 -2.69
C ALA A 209 17.85 -31.95 -3.52
N GLU A 210 18.30 -30.72 -3.80
CA GLU A 210 19.56 -30.44 -4.50
C GLU A 210 20.77 -30.98 -3.73
N LEU A 211 20.78 -30.80 -2.40
CA LEU A 211 21.82 -31.36 -1.52
C LEU A 211 21.86 -32.90 -1.57
N VAL A 212 20.69 -33.56 -1.61
CA VAL A 212 20.60 -35.01 -1.72
C VAL A 212 21.10 -35.49 -3.08
N GLU A 213 20.76 -34.80 -4.19
CA GLU A 213 21.29 -35.12 -5.51
C GLU A 213 22.82 -34.99 -5.57
N ASP A 214 23.40 -33.88 -5.02
CA ASP A 214 24.82 -33.66 -4.94
C ASP A 214 25.53 -34.76 -4.13
N PHE A 215 24.90 -35.25 -3.04
CA PHE A 215 25.46 -36.40 -2.27
C PHE A 215 25.44 -37.71 -3.06
N ILE A 216 24.41 -37.97 -3.85
CA ILE A 216 24.29 -39.17 -4.66
C ILE A 216 25.34 -39.17 -5.80
N ASP A 217 25.57 -38.03 -6.44
CA ASP A 217 26.54 -37.89 -7.52
C ASP A 217 27.99 -38.06 -7.05
N ILE A 218 28.29 -37.71 -5.78
CA ILE A 218 29.63 -37.91 -5.19
C ILE A 218 29.87 -39.39 -4.90
N GLU A 219 28.86 -40.19 -4.51
CA GLU A 219 29.02 -41.62 -4.24
C GLU A 219 29.19 -42.48 -5.51
N VAL A 220 28.69 -42.03 -6.67
CA VAL A 220 28.77 -42.77 -7.94
C VAL A 220 30.08 -42.48 -8.69
N GLY A 221 30.82 -41.42 -8.33
CA GLY A 221 32.10 -41.05 -8.96
C GLY A 221 33.37 -41.64 -8.35
N GLY A 222 33.26 -42.56 -7.42
CA GLY A 222 34.40 -43.08 -6.62
C GLY A 222 34.73 -44.54 -6.79
N ASP A 223 34.66 -45.11 -8.03
CA ASP A 223 35.27 -46.41 -8.34
C ASP A 223 35.69 -46.45 -9.81
N ASP A 224 36.92 -46.02 -10.08
CA ASP A 224 37.77 -46.44 -11.21
C ASP A 224 39.27 -46.39 -10.81
#